data_3cda232788064df7bb0c42812170dde8
#
_entry.id   3cda232788064df7bb0c42812170dde8
#
_cell.length_a   1.000
_cell.length_b   1.000
_cell.length_c   1.000
_cell.angle_alpha   90.00
_cell.angle_beta   90.00
_cell.angle_gamma   90.00
#
_symmetry.space_group_name_H-M   'P 1'
#
loop_
_entity.id
_entity.type
_entity.pdbx_description
1 polymer ?
#
loop_
_entity_poly.entity_id
_entity_poly.type
_entity_poly.pdbx_seq_one_letter_code
_entity_poly.pdbx_strand_id
1 'polypeptide(L)'
;MSNIWHDMSPKRITPNDFICVIEISKGRKKTYELDKETGYIILDRILYTSTHYPANYGFIPRTYGDDGDPLDVLLLCAEPLEPMSLVRAYPIGVISMIDNGRNDEKIIAIPFKDPNYNHYSDIDELPAHIFEEMRHFFTVYKNLEHKETAVNEVSARETAVKVIENAINNYVEKFCK
;
A
#
# COMPACT_ATOMS: atom_id res chain seq x y z
N MET A 1 24.17 -7.07 -2.73
CA MET A 1 22.95 -7.88 -2.78
C MET A 1 21.83 -6.98 -3.23
N SER A 2 21.02 -7.43 -4.20
CA SER A 2 19.94 -6.64 -4.78
C SER A 2 18.74 -6.60 -3.82
N ASN A 3 18.14 -5.42 -3.61
CA ASN A 3 16.98 -5.25 -2.77
C ASN A 3 16.04 -4.20 -3.41
N ILE A 4 14.86 -4.63 -3.80
CA ILE A 4 13.90 -3.79 -4.53
C ILE A 4 13.47 -2.54 -3.76
N TRP A 5 13.53 -2.55 -2.44
CA TRP A 5 13.25 -1.36 -1.63
C TRP A 5 14.21 -0.23 -1.91
N HIS A 6 15.50 -0.56 -2.10
CA HIS A 6 16.59 0.40 -2.23
C HIS A 6 17.10 0.59 -3.66
N ASP A 7 16.99 -0.43 -4.51
CA ASP A 7 17.60 -0.45 -5.84
C ASP A 7 16.77 0.22 -6.93
N MET A 8 15.50 0.55 -6.63
CA MET A 8 14.64 1.28 -7.57
C MET A 8 15.24 2.67 -7.88
N SER A 9 15.27 3.05 -9.15
CA SER A 9 15.71 4.38 -9.53
C SER A 9 14.83 5.46 -8.87
N PRO A 10 15.42 6.46 -8.20
CA PRO A 10 14.63 7.54 -7.60
C PRO A 10 13.80 8.35 -8.61
N LYS A 11 14.19 8.35 -9.89
CA LYS A 11 13.44 8.99 -10.97
C LYS A 11 12.07 8.36 -11.23
N ARG A 12 11.88 7.11 -10.80
CA ARG A 12 10.62 6.36 -10.96
C ARG A 12 9.69 6.51 -9.75
N ILE A 13 10.11 7.23 -8.71
CA ILE A 13 9.35 7.39 -7.47
C ILE A 13 9.12 8.88 -7.22
N THR A 14 7.93 9.33 -7.57
CA THR A 14 7.45 10.69 -7.30
C THR A 14 6.08 10.64 -6.63
N PRO A 15 5.61 11.69 -5.94
CA PRO A 15 4.32 11.65 -5.26
C PRO A 15 3.11 11.38 -6.17
N ASN A 16 3.16 11.77 -7.44
CA ASN A 16 2.05 11.63 -8.38
C ASN A 16 2.23 10.49 -9.41
N ASP A 17 3.40 9.86 -9.42
CA ASP A 17 3.76 8.84 -10.41
C ASP A 17 4.88 7.98 -9.81
N PHE A 18 4.54 6.76 -9.44
CA PHE A 18 5.48 5.87 -8.76
C PHE A 18 5.34 4.43 -9.25
N ILE A 19 6.34 3.63 -8.94
CA ILE A 19 6.28 2.17 -9.05
C ILE A 19 5.80 1.61 -7.72
N CYS A 20 4.81 0.72 -7.78
CA CYS A 20 4.38 -0.11 -6.67
C CYS A 20 4.89 -1.55 -6.90
N VAL A 21 5.41 -2.17 -5.86
CA VAL A 21 5.76 -3.59 -5.85
C VAL A 21 4.61 -4.36 -5.20
N ILE A 22 4.04 -5.32 -5.91
CA ILE A 22 2.93 -6.14 -5.39
C ILE A 22 3.46 -7.20 -4.44
N GLU A 23 2.88 -7.29 -3.26
CA GLU A 23 3.15 -8.34 -2.28
C GLU A 23 2.00 -9.34 -2.20
N ILE A 24 0.76 -8.87 -2.27
CA ILE A 24 -0.45 -9.68 -2.09
C ILE A 24 -1.44 -9.37 -3.20
N SER A 25 -1.86 -10.40 -3.93
CA SER A 25 -2.90 -10.26 -4.96
C SER A 25 -4.28 -10.06 -4.33
N LYS A 26 -5.11 -9.26 -4.97
CA LYS A 26 -6.53 -9.07 -4.61
C LYS A 26 -7.23 -10.41 -4.41
N GLY A 27 -8.04 -10.51 -3.36
CA GLY A 27 -8.86 -11.69 -3.06
C GLY A 27 -8.09 -12.82 -2.36
N ARG A 28 -6.86 -12.61 -1.95
CA ARG A 28 -6.04 -13.62 -1.27
C ARG A 28 -6.06 -13.44 0.25
N LYS A 29 -5.75 -14.54 0.94
CA LYS A 29 -5.57 -14.60 2.40
C LYS A 29 -4.10 -14.76 2.80
N LYS A 30 -3.24 -15.11 1.85
CA LYS A 30 -1.80 -15.25 2.09
C LYS A 30 -1.19 -13.86 2.25
N THR A 31 -0.72 -13.57 3.46
CA THR A 31 -0.09 -12.29 3.77
C THR A 31 1.41 -12.41 3.58
N TYR A 32 1.90 -11.86 2.48
CA TYR A 32 3.33 -11.71 2.21
C TYR A 32 3.80 -10.32 2.58
N GLU A 33 5.04 -10.22 2.99
CA GLU A 33 5.72 -8.94 3.24
C GLU A 33 7.14 -8.95 2.68
N LEU A 34 7.70 -7.78 2.44
CA LEU A 34 9.09 -7.65 2.01
C LEU A 34 10.02 -8.17 3.10
N ASP A 35 10.84 -9.15 2.76
CA ASP A 35 12.00 -9.51 3.57
C ASP A 35 13.11 -8.47 3.32
N LYS A 36 13.36 -7.64 4.32
CA LYS A 36 14.29 -6.51 4.22
C LYS A 36 15.73 -6.94 3.99
N GLU A 37 16.07 -8.15 4.40
CA GLU A 37 17.42 -8.71 4.23
C GLU A 37 17.69 -9.14 2.80
N THR A 38 16.75 -9.88 2.20
CA THR A 38 16.94 -10.51 0.90
C THR A 38 16.31 -9.74 -0.27
N GLY A 39 15.32 -8.87 0.00
CA GLY A 39 14.56 -8.17 -1.03
C GLY A 39 13.50 -9.02 -1.72
N TYR A 40 13.31 -10.26 -1.30
CA TYR A 40 12.17 -11.10 -1.71
C TYR A 40 10.96 -10.86 -0.82
N ILE A 41 9.85 -11.50 -1.13
CA ILE A 41 8.70 -11.54 -0.22
C ILE A 41 8.74 -12.83 0.60
N ILE A 42 8.34 -12.72 1.86
CA ILE A 42 8.25 -13.84 2.78
C ILE A 42 6.81 -14.00 3.25
N LEU A 43 6.34 -15.23 3.40
CA LEU A 43 5.02 -15.48 3.98
C LEU A 43 5.05 -15.14 5.47
N ASP A 44 4.31 -14.10 5.84
CA ASP A 44 4.12 -13.74 7.25
C ASP A 44 3.09 -14.66 7.90
N ARG A 45 1.89 -14.75 7.31
CA ARG A 45 0.84 -15.65 7.78
C ARG A 45 -0.26 -15.83 6.73
N ILE A 46 -1.14 -16.81 6.98
CA ILE A 46 -2.46 -16.89 6.35
C ILE A 46 -3.42 -16.15 7.28
N LEU A 47 -4.28 -15.26 6.76
CA LEU A 47 -5.25 -14.53 7.58
C LEU A 47 -6.10 -15.51 8.39
N TYR A 48 -6.28 -15.23 9.68
CA TYR A 48 -7.06 -16.06 10.60
C TYR A 48 -8.57 -15.88 10.42
N THR A 49 -9.00 -14.72 9.95
CA THR A 49 -10.40 -14.44 9.64
C THR A 49 -10.79 -14.99 8.27
N SER A 50 -12.07 -14.99 7.95
CA SER A 50 -12.56 -15.35 6.61
C SER A 50 -12.42 -14.21 5.60
N THR A 51 -11.87 -13.06 5.99
CA THR A 51 -11.66 -11.92 5.11
C THR A 51 -10.55 -12.18 4.09
N HIS A 52 -10.61 -11.46 2.97
CA HIS A 52 -9.59 -11.48 1.92
C HIS A 52 -9.16 -10.05 1.63
N TYR A 53 -7.97 -9.85 1.12
CA TYR A 53 -7.51 -8.51 0.73
C TYR A 53 -8.46 -7.90 -0.31
N PRO A 54 -9.00 -6.70 -0.05
CA PRO A 54 -10.03 -6.09 -0.92
C PRO A 54 -9.48 -5.49 -2.21
N ALA A 55 -8.15 -5.34 -2.29
CA ALA A 55 -7.43 -4.84 -3.45
C ALA A 55 -6.05 -5.48 -3.51
N ASN A 56 -5.34 -5.33 -4.62
CA ASN A 56 -3.93 -5.69 -4.67
C ASN A 56 -3.18 -4.83 -3.65
N TYR A 57 -2.24 -5.42 -2.96
CA TYR A 57 -1.54 -4.81 -1.84
C TYR A 57 -0.03 -4.90 -2.05
N GLY A 58 0.67 -3.83 -1.78
CA GLY A 58 2.10 -3.78 -1.92
C GLY A 58 2.70 -2.53 -1.30
N PHE A 59 3.84 -2.09 -1.81
CA PHE A 59 4.55 -0.94 -1.25
C PHE A 59 5.21 -0.10 -2.35
N ILE A 60 5.55 1.13 -2.00
CA ILE A 60 6.32 2.04 -2.86
C ILE A 60 7.80 1.92 -2.46
N PRO A 61 8.69 1.49 -3.37
CA PRO A 61 10.13 1.52 -3.10
C PRO A 61 10.64 2.92 -2.77
N ARG A 62 11.74 3.00 -2.04
CA ARG A 62 12.38 4.27 -1.64
C ARG A 62 11.45 5.20 -0.84
N THR A 63 10.58 4.60 -0.03
CA THR A 63 9.77 5.28 0.97
C THR A 63 10.03 4.70 2.36
N TYR A 64 9.77 5.48 3.40
CA TYR A 64 9.96 5.06 4.79
C TYR A 64 8.88 5.68 5.65
N GLY A 65 8.04 4.82 6.23
CA GLY A 65 6.94 5.21 7.11
C GLY A 65 7.35 5.25 8.58
N ASP A 66 6.44 5.75 9.43
CA ASP A 66 6.65 5.86 10.87
C ASP A 66 6.81 4.50 11.57
N ASP A 67 6.29 3.44 10.98
CA ASP A 67 6.40 2.06 11.44
C ASP A 67 7.75 1.40 11.10
N GLY A 68 8.62 2.08 10.37
CA GLY A 68 9.92 1.57 9.94
C GLY A 68 9.89 0.71 8.68
N ASP A 69 8.75 0.70 7.99
CA ASP A 69 8.53 -0.06 6.76
C ASP A 69 8.36 0.86 5.54
N PRO A 70 8.52 0.36 4.32
CA PRO A 70 8.11 1.12 3.14
C PRO A 70 6.61 1.43 3.18
N LEU A 71 6.21 2.51 2.53
CA LEU A 71 4.82 2.97 2.50
C LEU A 71 3.94 1.99 1.72
N ASP A 72 2.87 1.52 2.36
CA ASP A 72 1.93 0.56 1.80
C ASP A 72 0.99 1.18 0.77
N VAL A 73 0.58 0.35 -0.20
CA VAL A 73 -0.36 0.73 -1.27
C VAL A 73 -1.45 -0.31 -1.41
N LEU A 74 -2.70 0.16 -1.48
CA LEU A 74 -3.84 -0.58 -2.00
C LEU A 74 -4.05 -0.16 -3.45
N LEU A 75 -3.87 -1.10 -4.37
CA LEU A 75 -3.91 -0.82 -5.80
C LEU A 75 -5.25 -1.29 -6.39
N LEU A 76 -6.10 -0.32 -6.74
CA LEU A 76 -7.40 -0.56 -7.37
C LEU A 76 -7.22 -0.83 -8.87
N CYS A 77 -7.50 -2.04 -9.29
CA CYS A 77 -7.55 -2.40 -10.71
C CYS A 77 -8.49 -3.57 -10.96
N ALA A 78 -8.75 -3.84 -12.24
CA ALA A 78 -9.74 -4.83 -12.65
C ALA A 78 -9.33 -6.29 -12.36
N GLU A 79 -8.03 -6.55 -12.22
CA GLU A 79 -7.49 -7.90 -12.10
C GLU A 79 -6.61 -8.08 -10.86
N PRO A 80 -6.52 -9.31 -10.30
CA PRO A 80 -5.46 -9.66 -9.37
C PRO A 80 -4.10 -9.62 -10.07
N LEU A 81 -3.13 -8.95 -9.46
CA LEU A 81 -1.77 -8.82 -9.99
C LEU A 81 -0.82 -9.78 -9.30
N GLU A 82 0.21 -10.23 -10.04
CA GLU A 82 1.17 -11.20 -9.51
C GLU A 82 2.10 -10.59 -8.46
N PRO A 83 2.39 -11.32 -7.36
CA PRO A 83 3.39 -10.89 -6.40
C PRO A 83 4.76 -10.65 -7.04
N MET A 84 5.50 -9.68 -6.53
CA MET A 84 6.79 -9.21 -7.04
C MET A 84 6.74 -8.51 -8.40
N SER A 85 5.55 -8.26 -8.96
CA SER A 85 5.42 -7.44 -10.16
C SER A 85 5.55 -5.95 -9.84
N LEU A 86 6.11 -5.20 -10.79
CA LEU A 86 6.24 -3.75 -10.73
C LEU A 86 5.09 -3.11 -11.49
N VAL A 87 4.37 -2.22 -10.84
CA VAL A 87 3.21 -1.55 -11.42
C VAL A 87 3.36 -0.04 -11.29
N ARG A 88 3.36 0.67 -12.42
CA ARG A 88 3.33 2.12 -12.41
C ARG A 88 1.94 2.62 -12.08
N ALA A 89 1.81 3.45 -11.05
CA ALA A 89 0.55 3.89 -10.50
C ALA A 89 0.58 5.35 -10.05
N TYR A 90 -0.61 5.89 -9.79
CA TYR A 90 -0.79 7.24 -9.25
C TYR A 90 -1.77 7.20 -8.06
N PRO A 91 -1.63 8.11 -7.07
CA PRO A 91 -2.48 8.10 -5.90
C PRO A 91 -3.84 8.74 -6.17
N ILE A 92 -4.89 8.22 -5.50
CA ILE A 92 -6.23 8.84 -5.47
C ILE A 92 -6.72 9.11 -4.06
N GLY A 93 -6.08 8.53 -3.05
CA GLY A 93 -6.46 8.70 -1.65
C GLY A 93 -5.52 7.97 -0.71
N VAL A 94 -5.83 8.03 0.59
CA VAL A 94 -5.06 7.39 1.65
C VAL A 94 -5.97 6.96 2.80
N ILE A 95 -5.69 5.79 3.36
CA ILE A 95 -6.29 5.31 4.60
C ILE A 95 -5.32 5.61 5.74
N SER A 96 -5.78 6.36 6.74
CA SER A 96 -5.04 6.57 7.98
C SER A 96 -5.52 5.58 9.03
N MET A 97 -4.59 4.82 9.60
CA MET A 97 -4.89 3.87 10.66
C MET A 97 -3.76 3.79 11.69
N ILE A 98 -4.05 3.15 12.82
CA ILE A 98 -3.09 2.87 13.88
C ILE A 98 -3.00 1.36 14.04
N ASP A 99 -1.78 0.83 13.96
CA ASP A 99 -1.46 -0.57 14.19
C ASP A 99 -0.32 -0.64 15.22
N ASN A 100 -0.52 -1.36 16.31
CA ASN A 100 0.44 -1.43 17.44
C ASN A 100 0.87 -0.06 17.97
N GLY A 101 -0.04 0.92 18.04
CA GLY A 101 0.23 2.26 18.51
C GLY A 101 1.05 3.15 17.58
N ARG A 102 1.30 2.71 16.35
CA ARG A 102 2.02 3.45 15.31
C ARG A 102 1.10 3.86 14.17
N ASN A 103 1.36 5.01 13.59
CA ASN A 103 0.70 5.40 12.35
C ASN A 103 1.08 4.43 11.24
N ASP A 104 0.06 3.90 10.59
CA ASP A 104 0.18 3.00 9.45
C ASP A 104 -0.74 3.53 8.35
N GLU A 105 -0.16 4.27 7.43
CA GLU A 105 -0.89 4.88 6.34
C GLU A 105 -0.80 3.99 5.10
N LYS A 106 -1.93 3.86 4.38
CA LYS A 106 -2.00 3.05 3.18
C LYS A 106 -2.52 3.89 2.04
N ILE A 107 -1.69 4.07 1.02
CA ILE A 107 -2.06 4.82 -0.19
C ILE A 107 -3.07 4.02 -1.00
N ILE A 108 -4.09 4.67 -1.51
CA ILE A 108 -5.01 4.11 -2.50
C ILE A 108 -4.58 4.63 -3.86
N ALA A 109 -4.26 3.73 -4.77
CA ALA A 109 -3.69 4.08 -6.07
C ALA A 109 -4.34 3.31 -7.22
N ILE A 110 -4.13 3.78 -8.43
CA ILE A 110 -4.64 3.18 -9.67
C ILE A 110 -3.48 2.99 -10.65
N PRO A 111 -3.37 1.83 -11.33
CA PRO A 111 -2.40 1.66 -12.41
C PRO A 111 -2.71 2.59 -13.58
N PHE A 112 -1.70 3.28 -14.12
CA PHE A 112 -1.88 4.16 -15.28
C PHE A 112 -2.47 3.43 -16.49
N LYS A 113 -2.21 2.12 -16.63
CA LYS A 113 -2.60 1.33 -17.80
C LYS A 113 -3.84 0.46 -17.60
N ASP A 114 -4.60 0.64 -16.54
CA ASP A 114 -5.90 -0.02 -16.41
C ASP A 114 -7.01 0.87 -16.99
N PRO A 115 -7.55 0.57 -18.18
CA PRO A 115 -8.57 1.41 -18.81
C PRO A 115 -9.92 1.42 -18.06
N ASN A 116 -10.15 0.47 -17.14
CA ASN A 116 -11.36 0.46 -16.32
C ASN A 116 -11.31 1.49 -15.20
N TYR A 117 -10.12 1.91 -14.77
CA TYR A 117 -9.93 2.78 -13.60
C TYR A 117 -9.14 4.05 -13.88
N ASN A 118 -8.33 4.11 -14.93
CA ASN A 118 -7.36 5.21 -15.15
C ASN A 118 -7.97 6.56 -15.50
N HIS A 119 -9.30 6.67 -15.58
CA HIS A 119 -10.02 7.94 -15.74
C HIS A 119 -10.42 8.58 -14.40
N TYR A 120 -10.29 7.82 -13.30
CA TYR A 120 -10.51 8.36 -11.96
C TYR A 120 -9.27 9.09 -11.44
N SER A 121 -9.46 10.20 -10.77
CA SER A 121 -8.39 11.02 -10.20
C SER A 121 -8.51 11.25 -8.69
N ASP A 122 -9.68 10.96 -8.11
CA ASP A 122 -9.91 11.10 -6.66
C ASP A 122 -10.93 10.06 -6.16
N ILE A 123 -10.94 9.82 -4.85
CA ILE A 123 -11.80 8.81 -4.21
C ILE A 123 -13.29 9.13 -4.33
N ASP A 124 -13.68 10.40 -4.38
CA ASP A 124 -15.09 10.82 -4.49
C ASP A 124 -15.73 10.50 -5.85
N GLU A 125 -14.93 10.17 -6.85
CA GLU A 125 -15.41 9.74 -8.17
C GLU A 125 -15.81 8.24 -8.20
N LEU A 126 -15.48 7.48 -7.16
CA LEU A 126 -15.73 6.05 -7.06
C LEU A 126 -16.88 5.75 -6.07
N PRO A 127 -17.56 4.59 -6.20
CA PRO A 127 -18.54 4.18 -5.21
C PRO A 127 -17.97 4.15 -3.79
N ALA A 128 -18.63 4.80 -2.85
CA ALA A 128 -18.18 4.89 -1.45
C ALA A 128 -17.98 3.52 -0.80
N HIS A 129 -18.78 2.53 -1.21
CA HIS A 129 -18.71 1.17 -0.66
C HIS A 129 -17.34 0.49 -0.85
N ILE A 130 -16.60 0.83 -1.89
CA ILE A 130 -15.21 0.33 -2.11
C ILE A 130 -14.35 0.67 -0.89
N PHE A 131 -14.45 1.89 -0.40
CA PHE A 131 -13.64 2.37 0.74
C PHE A 131 -14.19 1.88 2.08
N GLU A 132 -15.49 1.66 2.17
CA GLU A 132 -16.13 1.02 3.35
C GLU A 132 -15.65 -0.42 3.51
N GLU A 133 -15.51 -1.19 2.43
CA GLU A 133 -14.94 -2.54 2.45
C GLU A 133 -13.48 -2.53 2.91
N MET A 134 -12.68 -1.59 2.41
CA MET A 134 -11.29 -1.43 2.82
C MET A 134 -11.18 -1.12 4.31
N ARG A 135 -11.97 -0.18 4.81
CA ARG A 135 -12.01 0.17 6.23
C ARG A 135 -12.42 -1.02 7.09
N HIS A 136 -13.46 -1.73 6.69
CA HIS A 136 -13.92 -2.93 7.40
C HIS A 136 -12.82 -4.00 7.43
N PHE A 137 -12.18 -4.26 6.30
CA PHE A 137 -11.10 -5.24 6.23
C PHE A 137 -9.99 -4.93 7.25
N PHE A 138 -9.45 -3.73 7.26
CA PHE A 138 -8.38 -3.34 8.19
C PHE A 138 -8.84 -3.21 9.64
N THR A 139 -10.14 -3.08 9.89
CA THR A 139 -10.69 -3.10 11.24
C THR A 139 -10.72 -4.52 11.82
N VAL A 140 -10.97 -5.55 10.99
CA VAL A 140 -11.24 -6.89 11.49
C VAL A 140 -10.18 -7.93 11.13
N TYR A 141 -9.27 -7.68 10.20
CA TYR A 141 -8.39 -8.70 9.64
C TYR A 141 -7.43 -9.34 10.66
N LYS A 142 -7.14 -8.68 11.78
CA LYS A 142 -6.31 -9.19 12.88
C LYS A 142 -7.11 -9.61 14.12
N ASN A 143 -8.44 -9.57 14.08
CA ASN A 143 -9.27 -9.83 15.27
C ASN A 143 -9.04 -11.22 15.88
N LEU A 144 -8.94 -12.26 15.05
CA LEU A 144 -8.72 -13.62 15.53
C LEU A 144 -7.27 -13.88 15.95
N GLU A 145 -6.37 -12.94 15.67
CA GLU A 145 -5.00 -12.94 16.17
C GLU A 145 -4.89 -12.20 17.52
N HIS A 146 -6.01 -11.75 18.07
CA HIS A 146 -6.11 -10.96 19.31
C HIS A 146 -5.30 -9.64 19.25
N LYS A 147 -5.23 -9.03 18.06
CA LYS A 147 -4.60 -7.73 17.82
C LYS A 147 -5.66 -6.72 17.43
N GLU A 148 -5.55 -5.53 17.99
CA GLU A 148 -6.44 -4.42 17.68
C GLU A 148 -5.82 -3.49 16.65
N THR A 149 -6.64 -3.06 15.71
CA THR A 149 -6.31 -2.02 14.74
C THR A 149 -7.42 -0.97 14.76
N ALA A 150 -7.05 0.29 14.56
CA ALA A 150 -8.01 1.39 14.51
C ALA A 150 -7.86 2.12 13.17
N VAL A 151 -8.90 2.10 12.36
CA VAL A 151 -8.96 2.85 11.10
C VAL A 151 -9.60 4.21 11.40
N ASN A 152 -8.84 5.29 11.16
CA ASN A 152 -9.29 6.64 11.46
C ASN A 152 -10.18 7.19 10.34
N GLU A 153 -9.58 7.40 9.16
CA GLU A 153 -10.29 8.03 8.04
C GLU A 153 -9.72 7.60 6.68
N VAL A 154 -10.53 7.82 5.65
CA VAL A 154 -10.09 7.76 4.25
C VAL A 154 -10.09 9.19 3.71
N SER A 155 -8.94 9.64 3.26
CA SER A 155 -8.72 11.01 2.78
C SER A 155 -8.44 11.05 1.27
N ALA A 156 -8.62 12.24 0.69
CA ALA A 156 -8.51 12.47 -0.74
C ALA A 156 -7.07 12.44 -1.26
N ARG A 157 -6.93 12.51 -2.58
CA ARG A 157 -5.65 12.52 -3.29
C ARG A 157 -4.65 13.53 -2.77
N GLU A 158 -5.08 14.74 -2.46
CA GLU A 158 -4.19 15.79 -1.96
C GLU A 158 -3.44 15.36 -0.69
N THR A 159 -4.15 14.73 0.24
CA THR A 159 -3.54 14.18 1.45
C THR A 159 -2.59 13.02 1.13
N ALA A 160 -2.98 12.14 0.22
CA ALA A 160 -2.13 11.02 -0.21
C ALA A 160 -0.79 11.51 -0.80
N VAL A 161 -0.82 12.53 -1.63
CA VAL A 161 0.39 13.13 -2.23
C VAL A 161 1.35 13.63 -1.15
N LYS A 162 0.82 14.29 -0.11
CA LYS A 162 1.64 14.77 1.03
C LYS A 162 2.25 13.61 1.82
N VAL A 163 1.49 12.56 2.05
CA VAL A 163 1.98 11.35 2.75
C VAL A 163 3.12 10.69 1.97
N ILE A 164 2.98 10.55 0.67
CA ILE A 164 4.03 9.98 -0.18
C ILE A 164 5.28 10.86 -0.17
N GLU A 165 5.12 12.17 -0.31
CA GLU A 165 6.23 13.12 -0.28
C GLU A 165 7.01 13.03 1.03
N ASN A 166 6.32 12.99 2.17
CA ASN A 166 6.94 12.81 3.47
C ASN A 166 7.69 11.47 3.58
N ALA A 167 7.10 10.38 3.10
CA ALA A 167 7.73 9.07 3.14
C ALA A 167 8.98 8.98 2.25
N ILE A 168 8.98 9.65 1.10
CA ILE A 168 10.17 9.79 0.24
C ILE A 168 11.27 10.57 0.97
N ASN A 169 10.92 11.70 1.57
CA ASN A 169 11.88 12.53 2.32
C ASN A 169 12.47 11.77 3.52
N ASN A 170 11.65 11.05 4.26
CA ASN A 170 12.09 10.22 5.38
C ASN A 170 13.06 9.12 4.92
N TYR A 171 12.80 8.53 3.76
CA TYR A 171 13.69 7.54 3.17
C TYR A 171 15.07 8.15 2.83
N VAL A 172 15.07 9.28 2.16
CA VAL A 172 16.31 10.00 1.80
C VAL A 172 17.09 10.35 3.06
N GLU A 173 16.41 10.83 4.08
CA GLU A 173 17.02 11.20 5.35
C GLU A 173 17.62 10.00 6.09
N LYS A 174 16.96 8.87 6.03
CA LYS A 174 17.38 7.64 6.72
C LYS A 174 18.50 6.89 5.99
N PHE A 175 18.45 6.80 4.67
CA PHE A 175 19.26 5.86 3.88
C PHE A 175 20.23 6.52 2.87
N CYS A 176 20.07 7.79 2.58
CA CYS A 176 20.86 8.47 1.54
C CYS A 176 21.87 9.51 2.07
N LYS A 177 22.23 9.43 3.36
CA LYS A 177 23.25 10.28 3.99
C LYS A 177 24.60 9.61 3.99
#